data_2f55d5987375a784a10b88ff8ab21a47
#
_entry.id   2f55d5987375a784a10b88ff8ab21a47
#
_cell.length_a   1.000
_cell.length_b   1.000
_cell.length_c   1.000
_cell.angle_alpha   90.00
_cell.angle_beta   90.00
_cell.angle_gamma   90.00
#
_symmetry.space_group_name_H-M   'P 1'
#
loop_
_entity.id
_entity.type
_entity.pdbx_description
1 polymer ?
#
loop_
_entity_poly.entity_id
_entity_poly.type
_entity_poly.pdbx_seq_one_letter_code
_entity_poly.pdbx_strand_id
1 'polypeptide(L)'
;MKIKTILTPVTCALLISFSAHAANADNYKNVINRTGAPQYMKDYDYDDHQRFNPFFDLGAWHGHLLPDGPNTMGGFPGVALLTEEYINFMASNFDRLTVWQDGKKVDFTLEAYSIPGALVQKLTAKDVQVEMTLRFATPRTSLLETKITSNKPLDLVWDGELLEKLEAKEGKPLSDKTIAGEYPDYQRKISATRDGLKVTFGKVRATWDLLTSGESEYQVHKSLPVQTEINGNRFTSKAHINGSTTLYTTYSHLLTAQEVSKEQMQIR
;
A
#
# COMPACT_ATOMS: atom_id res chain seq x y z
N MET A 1 43.77 -17.00 -60.35
CA MET A 1 43.91 -17.53 -58.99
C MET A 1 43.07 -16.64 -58.08
N LYS A 2 41.82 -17.06 -57.68
CA LYS A 2 40.89 -16.28 -56.84
C LYS A 2 40.93 -16.88 -55.45
N ILE A 3 41.46 -16.12 -54.49
CA ILE A 3 41.46 -16.47 -53.08
C ILE A 3 40.11 -16.05 -52.50
N LYS A 4 39.32 -17.04 -52.10
CA LYS A 4 38.08 -16.83 -51.35
C LYS A 4 38.45 -16.75 -49.86
N THR A 5 38.35 -15.56 -49.31
CA THR A 5 38.44 -15.35 -47.83
C THR A 5 37.07 -15.70 -47.22
N ILE A 6 37.02 -16.80 -46.47
CA ILE A 6 35.88 -17.17 -45.67
C ILE A 6 36.02 -16.46 -44.33
N LEU A 7 35.21 -15.41 -44.13
CA LEU A 7 34.99 -14.82 -42.78
C LEU A 7 33.96 -15.68 -42.04
N THR A 8 34.40 -16.42 -41.06
CA THR A 8 33.55 -17.01 -40.05
C THR A 8 33.16 -15.95 -39.00
N PRO A 9 31.90 -15.68 -38.73
CA PRO A 9 31.54 -14.83 -37.62
C PRO A 9 31.70 -15.63 -36.33
N VAL A 10 32.65 -15.26 -35.52
CA VAL A 10 32.73 -15.70 -34.12
C VAL A 10 31.64 -14.96 -33.37
N THR A 11 30.50 -15.61 -33.21
CA THR A 11 29.45 -15.14 -32.33
C THR A 11 29.90 -15.43 -30.90
N CYS A 12 30.52 -14.44 -30.25
CA CYS A 12 30.77 -14.48 -28.82
C CYS A 12 29.44 -14.31 -28.08
N ALA A 13 28.76 -15.41 -27.80
CA ALA A 13 27.65 -15.44 -26.88
C ALA A 13 28.20 -15.21 -25.47
N LEU A 14 28.19 -13.96 -25.02
CA LEU A 14 28.37 -13.64 -23.60
C LEU A 14 27.10 -14.15 -22.87
N LEU A 15 27.13 -15.40 -22.43
CA LEU A 15 26.26 -15.91 -21.41
C LEU A 15 26.64 -15.22 -20.10
N ILE A 16 26.09 -14.03 -19.84
CA ILE A 16 26.05 -13.47 -18.51
C ILE A 16 25.05 -14.35 -17.76
N SER A 17 25.56 -15.40 -17.15
CA SER A 17 24.85 -16.10 -16.10
C SER A 17 24.73 -15.13 -14.93
N PHE A 18 23.63 -14.39 -14.88
CA PHE A 18 23.13 -13.84 -13.63
C PHE A 18 22.81 -15.04 -12.74
N SER A 19 23.81 -15.53 -12.04
CA SER A 19 23.58 -16.25 -10.81
C SER A 19 22.91 -15.24 -9.90
N ALA A 20 21.59 -15.12 -9.98
CA ALA A 20 20.80 -14.57 -8.91
C ALA A 20 21.10 -15.49 -7.72
N HIS A 21 22.12 -15.13 -6.95
CA HIS A 21 22.18 -15.56 -5.58
C HIS A 21 20.86 -15.04 -5.01
N ALA A 22 19.88 -15.91 -4.88
CA ALA A 22 18.78 -15.70 -3.97
C ALA A 22 19.45 -15.55 -2.61
N ALA A 23 19.92 -14.34 -2.32
CA ALA A 23 20.37 -13.98 -0.99
C ALA A 23 19.25 -14.46 -0.10
N ASN A 24 19.58 -15.32 0.85
CA ASN A 24 18.62 -16.00 1.67
C ASN A 24 17.73 -14.90 2.28
N ALA A 25 16.54 -14.67 1.74
CA ALA A 25 15.70 -13.53 2.08
C ALA A 25 15.42 -13.51 3.59
N ASP A 26 15.53 -14.67 4.24
CA ASP A 26 15.41 -14.82 5.67
C ASP A 26 16.47 -14.05 6.47
N ASN A 27 17.66 -13.85 5.92
CA ASN A 27 18.75 -13.08 6.57
C ASN A 27 18.45 -11.58 6.63
N TYR A 28 17.47 -11.10 5.86
CA TYR A 28 17.14 -9.68 5.77
C TYR A 28 15.73 -9.37 6.26
N LYS A 29 15.01 -10.35 6.82
CA LYS A 29 13.69 -10.13 7.41
C LYS A 29 13.81 -9.21 8.62
N ASN A 30 12.97 -8.19 8.65
CA ASN A 30 12.79 -7.27 9.77
C ASN A 30 14.09 -6.59 10.28
N VAL A 31 15.07 -6.38 9.38
CA VAL A 31 16.26 -5.55 9.72
C VAL A 31 15.80 -4.17 10.20
N ILE A 32 14.73 -3.64 9.62
CA ILE A 32 14.01 -2.49 10.12
C ILE A 32 12.61 -2.97 10.51
N ASN A 33 12.20 -2.74 11.75
CA ASN A 33 10.83 -3.02 12.16
C ASN A 33 9.89 -2.02 11.50
N ARG A 34 8.99 -2.54 10.64
CA ARG A 34 7.96 -1.79 9.93
C ARG A 34 6.57 -2.03 10.50
N THR A 35 6.47 -2.77 11.61
CA THR A 35 5.20 -3.08 12.26
C THR A 35 4.69 -1.90 13.06
N GLY A 36 3.41 -1.59 12.91
CA GLY A 36 2.80 -0.51 13.69
C GLY A 36 1.33 -0.30 13.39
N ALA A 37 0.69 0.43 14.27
CA ALA A 37 -0.69 0.86 14.12
C ALA A 37 -0.77 2.38 14.39
N PRO A 38 -1.30 3.18 13.46
CA PRO A 38 -1.33 4.63 13.57
C PRO A 38 -1.99 5.17 14.84
N GLN A 39 -3.00 4.46 15.36
CA GLN A 39 -3.69 4.85 16.60
C GLN A 39 -2.80 4.82 17.84
N TYR A 40 -1.62 4.20 17.77
CA TYR A 40 -0.67 4.13 18.88
C TYR A 40 0.55 5.04 18.66
N MET A 41 0.55 5.82 17.60
CA MET A 41 1.64 6.78 17.39
C MET A 41 1.57 7.86 18.46
N LYS A 42 2.65 8.02 19.19
CA LYS A 42 2.89 9.20 20.00
C LYS A 42 3.35 10.32 19.09
N ASP A 43 3.10 11.55 19.55
CA ASP A 43 3.75 12.73 19.01
C ASP A 43 5.26 12.47 18.89
N TYR A 44 5.90 13.05 17.88
CA TYR A 44 7.29 12.84 17.51
C TYR A 44 8.18 12.70 18.75
N ASP A 45 8.41 11.48 19.16
CA ASP A 45 9.27 11.14 20.29
C ASP A 45 10.65 10.86 19.75
N TYR A 46 11.55 11.81 19.89
CA TYR A 46 12.94 11.67 19.46
C TYR A 46 13.64 10.49 20.12
N ASP A 47 13.18 10.07 21.29
CA ASP A 47 13.80 8.98 22.04
C ASP A 47 13.30 7.59 21.64
N ASP A 48 12.19 7.50 20.90
CA ASP A 48 11.58 6.21 20.49
C ASP A 48 11.43 6.08 18.97
N HIS A 49 12.46 6.42 18.22
CA HIS A 49 12.52 6.32 16.75
C HIS A 49 12.20 4.94 16.19
N GLN A 50 12.15 3.91 17.01
CA GLN A 50 11.94 2.53 16.56
C GLN A 50 10.47 2.16 16.41
N ARG A 51 9.54 2.93 16.98
CA ARG A 51 8.12 2.57 16.99
C ARG A 51 7.39 2.85 15.68
N PHE A 52 7.93 3.77 14.87
CA PHE A 52 7.24 4.24 13.68
C PHE A 52 8.20 4.42 12.52
N ASN A 53 8.49 3.31 11.86
CA ASN A 53 9.25 3.29 10.63
C ASN A 53 8.34 2.86 9.46
N PRO A 54 7.41 3.71 8.97
CA PRO A 54 6.67 3.39 7.78
C PRO A 54 7.63 3.08 6.64
N PHE A 55 7.21 2.17 5.79
CA PHE A 55 7.96 1.84 4.60
C PHE A 55 7.74 2.91 3.53
N PHE A 56 8.76 3.69 3.29
CA PHE A 56 8.91 4.60 2.14
C PHE A 56 10.04 4.10 1.29
N ASP A 57 9.91 4.19 -0.03
CA ASP A 57 10.96 3.85 -0.98
C ASP A 57 10.88 4.77 -2.20
N LEU A 58 11.91 4.79 -3.03
CA LEU A 58 12.04 5.58 -4.25
C LEU A 58 11.76 7.08 -4.09
N GLY A 59 11.92 7.64 -2.88
CA GLY A 59 11.57 9.02 -2.59
C GLY A 59 10.07 9.28 -2.54
N ALA A 60 9.28 8.28 -2.19
CA ALA A 60 7.82 8.40 -2.12
C ALA A 60 7.37 9.32 -0.98
N TRP A 61 6.23 9.99 -1.19
CA TRP A 61 5.59 10.89 -0.24
C TRP A 61 4.43 10.23 0.51
N HIS A 62 4.24 8.95 0.33
CA HIS A 62 3.34 8.12 1.11
C HIS A 62 4.04 6.83 1.52
N GLY A 63 3.60 6.23 2.61
CA GLY A 63 4.20 5.03 3.16
C GLY A 63 3.20 4.12 3.83
N HIS A 64 3.66 2.93 4.16
CA HIS A 64 2.84 1.86 4.71
C HIS A 64 3.53 1.22 5.91
N LEU A 65 2.72 0.63 6.81
CA LEU A 65 3.18 -0.18 7.92
C LEU A 65 2.81 -1.66 7.69
N LEU A 66 3.49 -2.55 8.38
CA LEU A 66 3.05 -3.93 8.55
C LEU A 66 1.99 -4.02 9.65
N PRO A 67 1.01 -4.92 9.53
CA PRO A 67 0.05 -5.16 10.59
C PRO A 67 0.72 -5.63 11.89
N ASP A 68 0.18 -5.18 13.00
CA ASP A 68 0.63 -5.51 14.35
C ASP A 68 -0.14 -6.68 14.97
N GLY A 69 -1.14 -7.21 14.27
CA GLY A 69 -1.93 -8.34 14.77
C GLY A 69 -3.09 -8.74 13.86
N PRO A 70 -3.93 -9.68 14.34
CA PRO A 70 -5.05 -10.23 13.57
C PRO A 70 -6.11 -9.20 13.14
N ASN A 71 -6.25 -8.11 13.90
CA ASN A 71 -7.25 -7.08 13.60
C ASN A 71 -6.83 -6.17 12.44
N THR A 72 -5.55 -6.15 12.12
CA THR A 72 -4.96 -5.30 11.07
C THR A 72 -4.43 -6.11 9.88
N MET A 73 -4.41 -7.46 9.97
CA MET A 73 -3.95 -8.32 8.87
C MET A 73 -4.82 -8.18 7.63
N GLY A 74 -4.24 -8.42 6.46
CA GLY A 74 -4.88 -8.29 5.15
C GLY A 74 -4.83 -6.88 4.57
N GLY A 75 -4.24 -5.93 5.30
CA GLY A 75 -3.98 -4.56 4.85
C GLY A 75 -2.61 -4.10 5.29
N PHE A 76 -2.22 -2.91 4.83
CA PHE A 76 -1.00 -2.24 5.26
C PHE A 76 -1.40 -0.97 6.02
N PRO A 77 -1.39 -1.02 7.38
CA PRO A 77 -1.89 0.07 8.20
C PRO A 77 -1.22 1.40 7.89
N GLY A 78 -1.96 2.47 8.09
CA GLY A 78 -1.43 3.79 8.15
C GLY A 78 -1.74 4.66 6.97
N VAL A 79 -1.43 4.30 5.77
CA VAL A 79 -1.24 5.25 4.68
C VAL A 79 -0.63 6.54 5.23
N ALA A 80 0.66 6.48 5.54
CA ALA A 80 1.41 7.63 6.00
C ALA A 80 1.62 8.59 4.84
N LEU A 81 1.22 9.84 5.00
CA LEU A 81 1.47 10.90 4.04
C LEU A 81 2.54 11.83 4.61
N LEU A 82 3.57 12.12 3.84
CA LEU A 82 4.55 13.14 4.21
C LEU A 82 4.01 14.51 3.86
N THR A 83 3.97 15.39 4.84
CA THR A 83 3.62 16.80 4.69
C THR A 83 4.69 17.64 5.38
N GLU A 84 5.54 18.29 4.60
CA GLU A 84 6.72 19.00 5.13
C GLU A 84 7.57 18.11 6.04
N GLU A 85 7.66 18.45 7.34
CA GLU A 85 8.44 17.75 8.37
C GLU A 85 7.65 16.65 9.07
N TYR A 86 6.35 16.54 8.82
CA TYR A 86 5.46 15.68 9.60
C TYR A 86 4.90 14.53 8.80
N ILE A 87 4.71 13.40 9.48
CA ILE A 87 3.97 12.26 8.95
C ILE A 87 2.52 12.38 9.39
N ASN A 88 1.61 12.43 8.42
CA ASN A 88 0.18 12.37 8.63
C ASN A 88 -0.33 10.97 8.31
N PHE A 89 -1.20 10.42 9.14
CA PHE A 89 -1.87 9.17 8.82
C PHE A 89 -3.26 9.44 8.27
N MET A 90 -3.51 8.96 7.06
CA MET A 90 -4.82 9.08 6.43
C MET A 90 -5.82 8.09 7.05
N ALA A 91 -5.35 6.92 7.46
CA ALA A 91 -6.19 5.84 7.97
C ALA A 91 -5.42 4.95 8.94
N SER A 92 -6.11 4.30 9.89
CA SER A 92 -5.55 3.18 10.67
C SER A 92 -5.50 1.91 9.84
N ASN A 93 -6.61 1.62 9.17
CA ASN A 93 -6.80 0.56 8.22
C ASN A 93 -7.35 1.13 6.93
N PHE A 94 -6.70 0.84 5.82
CA PHE A 94 -7.15 1.28 4.52
C PHE A 94 -6.99 0.15 3.52
N ASP A 95 -8.09 -0.18 2.83
CA ASP A 95 -8.11 -1.25 1.83
C ASP A 95 -7.69 -2.63 2.38
N ARG A 96 -8.17 -2.95 3.58
CA ARG A 96 -7.89 -4.22 4.25
C ARG A 96 -8.72 -5.35 3.66
N LEU A 97 -8.05 -6.37 3.14
CA LEU A 97 -8.68 -7.57 2.58
C LEU A 97 -9.16 -8.51 3.68
N THR A 98 -10.42 -8.90 3.59
CA THR A 98 -10.99 -10.08 4.25
C THR A 98 -11.53 -11.03 3.19
N VAL A 99 -11.37 -12.33 3.43
CA VAL A 99 -11.78 -13.36 2.47
C VAL A 99 -12.94 -14.16 3.07
N TRP A 100 -13.93 -14.45 2.23
CA TRP A 100 -15.10 -15.24 2.59
C TRP A 100 -15.22 -16.44 1.68
N GLN A 101 -15.53 -17.60 2.24
CA GLN A 101 -15.74 -18.85 1.53
C GLN A 101 -17.04 -19.49 2.03
N ASP A 102 -17.91 -19.88 1.12
CA ASP A 102 -19.21 -20.48 1.46
C ASP A 102 -20.02 -19.62 2.47
N GLY A 103 -19.96 -18.28 2.35
CA GLY A 103 -20.66 -17.31 3.21
C GLY A 103 -20.05 -17.14 4.61
N LYS A 104 -18.88 -17.71 4.88
CA LYS A 104 -18.17 -17.58 6.15
C LYS A 104 -16.83 -16.88 5.96
N LYS A 105 -16.52 -15.97 6.88
CA LYS A 105 -15.19 -15.35 6.91
C LYS A 105 -14.13 -16.42 7.17
N VAL A 106 -13.05 -16.38 6.40
CA VAL A 106 -11.88 -17.25 6.56
C VAL A 106 -11.00 -16.69 7.68
N ASP A 107 -10.73 -17.52 8.68
CA ASP A 107 -9.80 -17.16 9.74
C ASP A 107 -8.38 -17.58 9.35
N PHE A 108 -7.48 -16.61 9.35
CA PHE A 108 -6.09 -16.80 8.95
C PHE A 108 -5.13 -16.72 10.15
N THR A 109 -4.04 -17.45 10.03
CA THR A 109 -2.79 -17.13 10.74
C THR A 109 -1.98 -16.16 9.92
N LEU A 110 -1.26 -15.25 10.58
CA LEU A 110 -0.48 -14.19 9.96
C LEU A 110 1.02 -14.43 10.17
N GLU A 111 1.79 -14.39 9.09
CA GLU A 111 3.21 -14.07 9.08
C GLU A 111 3.39 -12.74 8.35
N ALA A 112 4.00 -11.74 9.02
CA ALA A 112 4.26 -10.44 8.42
C ALA A 112 5.72 -10.03 8.67
N TYR A 113 6.40 -9.56 7.62
CA TYR A 113 7.79 -9.13 7.71
C TYR A 113 8.14 -8.11 6.63
N SER A 114 9.15 -7.29 6.92
CA SER A 114 9.80 -6.44 5.93
C SER A 114 11.06 -7.08 5.39
N ILE A 115 11.36 -6.81 4.13
CA ILE A 115 12.63 -7.08 3.48
C ILE A 115 13.07 -5.79 2.76
N PRO A 116 14.35 -5.65 2.34
CA PRO A 116 14.75 -4.53 1.53
C PRO A 116 13.85 -4.38 0.30
N GLY A 117 13.22 -3.20 0.16
CA GLY A 117 12.32 -2.88 -0.96
C GLY A 117 10.93 -3.50 -0.92
N ALA A 118 10.51 -4.17 0.17
CA ALA A 118 9.16 -4.70 0.25
C ALA A 118 8.63 -4.93 1.68
N LEU A 119 7.29 -4.90 1.78
CA LEU A 119 6.52 -5.46 2.90
C LEU A 119 5.80 -6.72 2.44
N VAL A 120 5.81 -7.76 3.28
CA VAL A 120 5.21 -9.06 2.97
C VAL A 120 4.27 -9.49 4.07
N GLN A 121 3.11 -10.02 3.69
CA GLN A 121 2.19 -10.73 4.57
C GLN A 121 1.86 -12.09 3.95
N LYS A 122 1.84 -13.12 4.77
CA LYS A 122 1.34 -14.44 4.42
C LYS A 122 0.20 -14.78 5.36
N LEU A 123 -0.97 -14.96 4.80
CA LEU A 123 -2.19 -15.35 5.51
C LEU A 123 -2.45 -16.81 5.15
N THR A 124 -2.49 -17.68 6.14
CA THR A 124 -2.64 -19.13 5.94
C THR A 124 -3.87 -19.63 6.67
N ALA A 125 -4.75 -20.30 5.94
CA ALA A 125 -5.85 -21.09 6.44
C ALA A 125 -5.80 -22.48 5.82
N LYS A 126 -6.68 -23.37 6.24
CA LYS A 126 -6.69 -24.77 5.79
C LYS A 126 -6.78 -24.91 4.25
N ASP A 127 -7.72 -24.19 3.65
CA ASP A 127 -8.07 -24.33 2.23
C ASP A 127 -7.79 -23.05 1.40
N VAL A 128 -7.27 -22.01 2.04
CA VAL A 128 -6.99 -20.72 1.42
C VAL A 128 -5.64 -20.19 1.91
N GLN A 129 -4.82 -19.75 0.96
CA GLN A 129 -3.58 -19.02 1.25
C GLN A 129 -3.59 -17.69 0.52
N VAL A 130 -3.13 -16.64 1.19
CA VAL A 130 -2.98 -15.32 0.59
C VAL A 130 -1.57 -14.81 0.88
N GLU A 131 -0.80 -14.53 -0.18
CA GLU A 131 0.49 -13.87 -0.07
C GLU A 131 0.36 -12.47 -0.66
N MET A 132 0.73 -11.47 0.15
CA MET A 132 0.65 -10.06 -0.20
C MET A 132 2.05 -9.46 -0.16
N THR A 133 2.49 -8.87 -1.26
CA THR A 133 3.79 -8.22 -1.37
C THR A 133 3.62 -6.79 -1.88
N LEU A 134 3.96 -5.81 -1.04
CA LEU A 134 3.88 -4.39 -1.36
C LEU A 134 5.28 -3.83 -1.64
N ARG A 135 5.42 -3.14 -2.77
CA ARG A 135 6.63 -2.44 -3.22
C ARG A 135 6.26 -1.07 -3.78
N PHE A 136 7.23 -0.17 -3.83
CA PHE A 136 7.07 1.04 -4.64
C PHE A 136 7.43 0.75 -6.10
N ALA A 137 6.54 1.15 -7.02
CA ALA A 137 6.76 1.08 -8.46
C ALA A 137 7.31 2.42 -8.98
N THR A 138 6.87 3.53 -8.40
CA THR A 138 7.30 4.89 -8.71
C THR A 138 7.38 5.72 -7.43
N PRO A 139 7.93 6.95 -7.45
CA PRO A 139 7.86 7.86 -6.31
C PRO A 139 6.43 8.26 -5.88
N ARG A 140 5.43 7.96 -6.71
CA ARG A 140 4.03 8.30 -6.45
C ARG A 140 3.15 7.11 -6.18
N THR A 141 3.59 5.91 -6.56
CA THR A 141 2.75 4.71 -6.55
C THR A 141 3.44 3.53 -5.90
N SER A 142 2.78 2.94 -4.92
CA SER A 142 3.09 1.60 -4.44
C SER A 142 2.20 0.57 -5.14
N LEU A 143 2.76 -0.61 -5.38
CA LEU A 143 2.13 -1.76 -6.01
C LEU A 143 2.04 -2.90 -5.03
N LEU A 144 0.84 -3.39 -4.82
CA LEU A 144 0.54 -4.58 -4.04
C LEU A 144 0.21 -5.73 -4.98
N GLU A 145 1.04 -6.77 -4.96
CA GLU A 145 0.72 -8.06 -5.52
C GLU A 145 0.05 -8.93 -4.44
N THR A 146 -1.12 -9.47 -4.75
CA THR A 146 -1.87 -10.39 -3.87
C THR A 146 -2.09 -11.71 -4.58
N LYS A 147 -1.37 -12.76 -4.19
CA LYS A 147 -1.53 -14.12 -4.68
C LYS A 147 -2.49 -14.86 -3.78
N ILE A 148 -3.57 -15.34 -4.34
CA ILE A 148 -4.59 -16.13 -3.63
C ILE A 148 -4.57 -17.55 -4.19
N THR A 149 -4.46 -18.52 -3.29
CA THR A 149 -4.55 -19.94 -3.62
C THR A 149 -5.79 -20.52 -2.96
N SER A 150 -6.72 -21.04 -3.76
CA SER A 150 -7.94 -21.69 -3.29
C SER A 150 -8.47 -22.66 -4.36
N ASN A 151 -9.08 -23.76 -3.92
CA ASN A 151 -9.77 -24.70 -4.79
C ASN A 151 -11.27 -24.39 -4.95
N LYS A 152 -11.75 -23.33 -4.28
CA LYS A 152 -13.16 -22.94 -4.29
C LYS A 152 -13.31 -21.47 -4.65
N PRO A 153 -14.50 -21.07 -5.09
CA PRO A 153 -14.84 -19.64 -5.22
C PRO A 153 -14.72 -18.90 -3.89
N LEU A 154 -14.33 -17.64 -3.96
CA LEU A 154 -14.16 -16.77 -2.81
C LEU A 154 -14.82 -15.41 -3.07
N ASP A 155 -15.38 -14.84 -2.01
CA ASP A 155 -15.78 -13.44 -1.98
C ASP A 155 -14.68 -12.64 -1.26
N LEU A 156 -14.20 -11.62 -1.93
CA LEU A 156 -13.16 -10.72 -1.45
C LEU A 156 -13.83 -9.43 -1.00
N VAL A 157 -13.50 -9.00 0.20
CA VAL A 157 -14.04 -7.77 0.78
C VAL A 157 -12.88 -6.92 1.29
N TRP A 158 -12.76 -5.72 0.74
CA TRP A 158 -11.81 -4.71 1.23
C TRP A 158 -12.58 -3.66 2.01
N ASP A 159 -12.08 -3.29 3.17
CA ASP A 159 -12.66 -2.25 4.00
C ASP A 159 -11.60 -1.21 4.42
N GLY A 160 -12.08 -0.02 4.78
CA GLY A 160 -11.22 1.03 5.30
C GLY A 160 -12.01 2.21 5.83
N GLU A 161 -11.32 3.02 6.64
CA GLU A 161 -11.87 4.21 7.25
C GLU A 161 -10.82 5.31 7.31
N LEU A 162 -11.18 6.53 6.89
CA LEU A 162 -10.36 7.70 7.08
C LEU A 162 -10.38 8.13 8.54
N LEU A 163 -9.24 8.42 9.12
CA LEU A 163 -9.14 8.91 10.48
C LEU A 163 -9.62 10.36 10.56
N GLU A 164 -10.50 10.63 11.50
CA GLU A 164 -10.91 11.98 11.85
C GLU A 164 -9.95 12.60 12.88
N LYS A 165 -9.49 11.77 13.79
CA LYS A 165 -8.50 12.12 14.82
C LYS A 165 -7.54 10.96 15.02
N LEU A 166 -6.30 11.28 15.33
CA LEU A 166 -5.36 10.36 15.92
C LEU A 166 -5.35 10.63 17.44
N GLU A 167 -5.75 9.63 18.21
CA GLU A 167 -5.64 9.69 19.65
C GLU A 167 -4.39 8.97 20.12
N ALA A 168 -3.57 9.62 20.90
CA ALA A 168 -2.47 8.97 21.58
C ALA A 168 -3.00 7.98 22.61
N LYS A 169 -2.20 6.98 22.94
CA LYS A 169 -2.51 5.90 23.90
C LYS A 169 -2.98 6.40 25.28
N GLU A 170 -2.78 7.66 25.61
CA GLU A 170 -3.13 8.31 26.88
C GLU A 170 -4.25 9.35 26.74
N GLY A 171 -5.03 9.32 25.66
CA GLY A 171 -6.11 10.28 25.42
C GLY A 171 -5.63 11.69 25.02
N LYS A 172 -4.35 11.85 24.71
CA LYS A 172 -3.83 13.09 24.13
C LYS A 172 -3.87 12.99 22.62
N PRO A 173 -4.39 14.00 21.92
CA PRO A 173 -4.35 14.01 20.47
C PRO A 173 -2.90 13.99 19.99
N LEU A 174 -2.61 13.16 18.98
CA LEU A 174 -1.28 12.98 18.42
C LEU A 174 -0.72 14.18 17.69
N SER A 175 -1.38 15.14 17.46
CA SER A 175 -1.13 16.45 16.91
C SER A 175 -2.41 16.91 16.23
N ASP A 176 -3.10 17.81 16.83
CA ASP A 176 -4.27 18.46 16.22
C ASP A 176 -3.89 19.20 14.93
N LYS A 177 -2.59 19.38 14.68
CA LYS A 177 -2.07 20.13 13.52
C LYS A 177 -2.18 19.39 12.19
N THR A 178 -2.41 18.08 12.22
CA THR A 178 -2.30 17.22 11.04
C THR A 178 -3.61 16.61 10.60
N ILE A 179 -4.73 16.96 11.22
CA ILE A 179 -6.02 16.33 10.97
C ILE A 179 -7.08 17.37 10.62
N ALA A 180 -8.04 16.92 9.81
CA ALA A 180 -9.13 17.73 9.26
C ALA A 180 -9.93 18.55 10.29
N GLY A 181 -9.89 18.21 11.58
CA GLY A 181 -10.59 18.94 12.64
C GLY A 181 -9.99 20.30 12.98
N GLU A 182 -8.69 20.49 12.81
CA GLU A 182 -8.00 21.78 13.03
C GLU A 182 -8.03 22.68 11.79
N TYR A 183 -8.27 22.05 10.64
CA TYR A 183 -8.33 22.73 9.34
C TYR A 183 -9.66 22.40 8.66
N PRO A 184 -10.72 23.17 8.93
CA PRO A 184 -12.07 22.88 8.41
C PRO A 184 -12.12 22.86 6.86
N ASP A 185 -11.17 23.51 6.21
CA ASP A 185 -11.04 23.49 4.75
C ASP A 185 -10.33 22.24 4.22
N TYR A 186 -9.69 21.45 5.09
CA TYR A 186 -9.06 20.19 4.77
C TYR A 186 -10.08 19.05 4.83
N GLN A 187 -11.03 19.07 3.93
CA GLN A 187 -12.06 18.05 3.86
C GLN A 187 -11.58 16.92 2.94
N ARG A 188 -11.52 15.72 3.46
CA ARG A 188 -11.25 14.52 2.69
C ARG A 188 -12.57 13.89 2.27
N LYS A 189 -12.64 13.49 1.01
CA LYS A 189 -13.84 12.84 0.45
C LYS A 189 -13.45 11.57 -0.30
N ILE A 190 -14.07 10.46 0.10
CA ILE A 190 -13.97 9.20 -0.63
C ILE A 190 -14.97 9.21 -1.78
N SER A 191 -14.53 8.71 -2.94
CA SER A 191 -15.39 8.49 -4.12
C SER A 191 -15.06 7.14 -4.74
N ALA A 192 -16.08 6.38 -5.12
CA ALA A 192 -15.91 5.10 -5.79
C ALA A 192 -15.46 5.31 -7.24
N THR A 193 -14.63 4.40 -7.73
CA THR A 193 -14.28 4.25 -9.15
C THR A 193 -14.71 2.86 -9.62
N ARG A 194 -14.55 2.55 -10.90
CA ARG A 194 -14.91 1.25 -11.47
C ARG A 194 -14.13 0.09 -10.82
N ASP A 195 -12.88 0.32 -10.50
CA ASP A 195 -11.90 -0.67 -10.07
C ASP A 195 -11.25 -0.34 -8.71
N GLY A 196 -11.90 0.55 -7.94
CA GLY A 196 -11.42 0.93 -6.62
C GLY A 196 -12.07 2.18 -6.07
N LEU A 197 -11.26 3.11 -5.60
CA LEU A 197 -11.72 4.37 -5.02
C LEU A 197 -10.65 5.45 -5.14
N LYS A 198 -11.06 6.68 -4.86
CA LYS A 198 -10.15 7.80 -4.65
C LYS A 198 -10.55 8.62 -3.44
N VAL A 199 -9.57 9.20 -2.79
CA VAL A 199 -9.73 10.21 -1.75
C VAL A 199 -9.24 11.53 -2.32
N THR A 200 -10.09 12.55 -2.32
CA THR A 200 -9.71 13.91 -2.65
C THR A 200 -9.50 14.70 -1.37
N PHE A 201 -8.55 15.63 -1.39
CA PHE A 201 -8.22 16.49 -0.26
C PHE A 201 -8.71 17.91 -0.53
N GLY A 202 -9.26 18.56 0.49
CA GLY A 202 -9.59 19.98 0.46
C GLY A 202 -8.34 20.86 0.60
N LYS A 203 -8.54 22.17 0.58
CA LYS A 203 -7.47 23.13 0.82
C LYS A 203 -6.93 23.02 2.23
N VAL A 204 -5.62 23.02 2.35
CA VAL A 204 -4.88 23.17 3.60
C VAL A 204 -4.24 24.56 3.64
N ARG A 205 -3.71 24.98 4.76
CA ARG A 205 -2.94 26.23 4.86
C ARG A 205 -1.77 26.26 3.89
N ALA A 206 -1.38 27.45 3.46
CA ALA A 206 -0.38 27.68 2.42
C ALA A 206 0.95 26.92 2.61
N THR A 207 1.40 26.73 3.84
CA THR A 207 2.62 25.98 4.16
C THR A 207 2.48 24.47 3.95
N TRP A 208 1.26 23.96 3.90
CA TRP A 208 0.92 22.55 3.70
C TRP A 208 0.42 22.26 2.28
N ASP A 209 0.20 23.33 1.51
CA ASP A 209 -0.36 23.26 0.16
C ASP A 209 0.47 22.45 -0.82
N LEU A 210 1.77 22.33 -0.57
CA LEU A 210 2.67 21.62 -1.48
C LEU A 210 2.32 20.14 -1.65
N LEU A 211 1.67 19.52 -0.67
CA LEU A 211 1.48 18.07 -0.65
C LEU A 211 0.03 17.62 -0.56
N THR A 212 -0.87 18.50 -0.15
CA THR A 212 -2.28 18.16 0.08
C THR A 212 -3.22 19.30 -0.33
N SER A 213 -2.85 20.08 -1.34
CA SER A 213 -3.74 21.09 -1.90
C SER A 213 -4.97 20.47 -2.58
N GLY A 214 -6.00 21.26 -2.82
CA GLY A 214 -7.27 20.78 -3.35
C GLY A 214 -7.24 20.00 -4.67
N GLU A 215 -6.09 19.91 -5.33
CA GLU A 215 -5.87 19.07 -6.52
C GLU A 215 -5.23 17.71 -6.20
N SER A 216 -4.79 17.49 -4.95
CA SER A 216 -4.18 16.21 -4.59
C SER A 216 -5.22 15.12 -4.43
N GLU A 217 -4.84 13.92 -4.81
CA GLU A 217 -5.67 12.73 -4.70
C GLU A 217 -4.86 11.55 -4.16
N TYR A 218 -5.52 10.69 -3.39
CA TYR A 218 -5.01 9.35 -3.11
C TYR A 218 -5.91 8.35 -3.83
N GLN A 219 -5.35 7.58 -4.74
CA GLN A 219 -6.10 6.65 -5.59
C GLN A 219 -5.76 5.21 -5.27
N VAL A 220 -6.78 4.36 -5.29
CA VAL A 220 -6.66 2.90 -5.21
C VAL A 220 -7.26 2.30 -6.46
N HIS A 221 -6.48 1.54 -7.22
CA HIS A 221 -6.94 0.80 -8.39
C HIS A 221 -6.59 -0.68 -8.24
N LYS A 222 -7.55 -1.53 -8.54
CA LYS A 222 -7.41 -2.99 -8.52
C LYS A 222 -7.46 -3.55 -9.94
N SER A 223 -6.76 -4.63 -10.17
CA SER A 223 -6.73 -5.32 -11.48
C SER A 223 -8.04 -6.03 -11.86
N LEU A 224 -9.08 -5.90 -11.03
CA LEU A 224 -10.42 -6.41 -11.29
C LEU A 224 -11.46 -5.35 -10.90
N PRO A 225 -12.65 -5.35 -11.52
CA PRO A 225 -13.75 -4.51 -11.11
C PRO A 225 -14.20 -4.84 -9.70
N VAL A 226 -14.56 -3.82 -8.93
CA VAL A 226 -15.10 -3.95 -7.57
C VAL A 226 -16.39 -3.16 -7.43
N GLN A 227 -17.25 -3.63 -6.54
CA GLN A 227 -18.44 -2.88 -6.11
C GLN A 227 -18.09 -2.16 -4.81
N THR A 228 -18.01 -0.84 -4.86
CA THR A 228 -17.64 -0.02 -3.71
C THR A 228 -18.83 0.74 -3.15
N GLU A 229 -19.11 0.52 -1.88
CA GLU A 229 -20.07 1.24 -1.07
C GLU A 229 -19.35 2.22 -0.14
N ILE A 230 -19.82 3.46 -0.05
CA ILE A 230 -19.21 4.51 0.76
C ILE A 230 -20.25 5.01 1.77
N ASN A 231 -19.83 5.11 3.03
CA ASN A 231 -20.62 5.67 4.12
C ASN A 231 -19.76 6.64 4.93
N GLY A 232 -19.86 7.94 4.61
CA GLY A 232 -19.01 8.97 5.22
C GLY A 232 -17.52 8.70 4.97
N ASN A 233 -16.76 8.50 6.03
CA ASN A 233 -15.34 8.21 6.01
C ASN A 233 -14.99 6.73 5.84
N ARG A 234 -16.00 5.86 5.74
CA ARG A 234 -15.86 4.41 5.59
C ARG A 234 -16.18 3.96 4.18
N PHE A 235 -15.53 2.90 3.74
CA PHE A 235 -15.87 2.23 2.51
C PHE A 235 -15.77 0.72 2.65
N THR A 236 -16.49 0.04 1.77
CA THR A 236 -16.38 -1.41 1.57
C THR A 236 -16.39 -1.69 0.07
N SER A 237 -15.39 -2.40 -0.43
CA SER A 237 -15.30 -2.85 -1.82
C SER A 237 -15.41 -4.36 -1.88
N LYS A 238 -16.15 -4.89 -2.84
CA LYS A 238 -16.41 -6.33 -2.97
C LYS A 238 -16.10 -6.82 -4.38
N ALA A 239 -15.55 -8.03 -4.45
CA ALA A 239 -15.39 -8.78 -5.70
C ALA A 239 -15.55 -10.27 -5.46
N HIS A 240 -15.84 -11.01 -6.51
CA HIS A 240 -15.92 -12.48 -6.52
C HIS A 240 -14.83 -13.05 -7.41
N ILE A 241 -14.19 -14.16 -6.97
CA ILE A 241 -13.22 -14.91 -7.75
C ILE A 241 -13.54 -16.41 -7.74
N ASN A 242 -13.22 -17.11 -8.82
CA ASN A 242 -13.54 -18.53 -9.00
C ASN A 242 -12.39 -19.48 -8.64
N GLY A 243 -11.60 -19.14 -7.60
CA GLY A 243 -10.45 -19.96 -7.17
C GLY A 243 -9.14 -19.17 -7.14
N SER A 244 -8.03 -19.87 -7.38
CA SER A 244 -6.70 -19.25 -7.32
C SER A 244 -6.54 -18.13 -8.35
N THR A 245 -5.94 -17.01 -7.92
CA THR A 245 -5.68 -15.85 -8.78
C THR A 245 -4.55 -14.98 -8.23
N THR A 246 -4.01 -14.13 -9.08
CA THR A 246 -3.12 -13.05 -8.68
C THR A 246 -3.78 -11.72 -9.01
N LEU A 247 -3.87 -10.86 -8.02
CA LEU A 247 -4.44 -9.52 -8.13
C LEU A 247 -3.34 -8.49 -7.92
N TYR A 248 -3.51 -7.35 -8.57
CA TYR A 248 -2.66 -6.20 -8.38
C TYR A 248 -3.49 -5.02 -7.90
N THR A 249 -2.98 -4.30 -6.89
CA THR A 249 -3.57 -3.06 -6.42
C THR A 249 -2.49 -1.98 -6.46
N THR A 250 -2.80 -0.82 -7.00
CA THR A 250 -1.95 0.35 -6.93
C THR A 250 -2.51 1.36 -5.94
N TYR A 251 -1.61 1.95 -5.16
CA TYR A 251 -1.89 3.05 -4.25
C TYR A 251 -1.05 4.25 -4.70
N SER A 252 -1.71 5.30 -5.16
CA SER A 252 -1.04 6.47 -5.73
C SER A 252 -1.39 7.74 -4.97
N HIS A 253 -0.37 8.46 -4.49
CA HIS A 253 -0.52 9.80 -3.92
C HIS A 253 -0.07 10.84 -4.94
N LEU A 254 -1.02 11.55 -5.50
CA LEU A 254 -0.86 12.44 -6.63
C LEU A 254 -1.14 13.88 -6.19
N LEU A 255 -0.24 14.79 -6.47
CA LEU A 255 -0.27 16.15 -5.93
C LEU A 255 -0.96 17.13 -6.86
N THR A 256 -0.93 16.88 -8.17
CA THR A 256 -1.48 17.77 -9.20
C THR A 256 -2.21 17.00 -10.29
N ALA A 257 -3.09 17.67 -11.01
CA ALA A 257 -3.78 17.10 -12.17
C ALA A 257 -2.80 16.60 -13.27
N GLN A 258 -1.65 17.22 -13.41
CA GLN A 258 -0.61 16.79 -14.35
C GLN A 258 0.04 15.48 -13.90
N GLU A 259 0.31 15.32 -12.60
CA GLU A 259 0.82 14.06 -12.06
C GLU A 259 -0.20 12.94 -12.20
N VAL A 260 -1.49 13.22 -11.97
CA VAL A 260 -2.56 12.23 -12.19
C VAL A 260 -2.51 11.70 -13.62
N SER A 261 -2.44 12.58 -14.61
CA SER A 261 -2.38 12.18 -16.02
C SER A 261 -1.13 11.40 -16.36
N LYS A 262 0.03 11.82 -15.84
CA LYS A 262 1.32 11.16 -16.08
C LYS A 262 1.38 9.77 -15.46
N GLU A 263 0.97 9.65 -14.22
CA GLU A 263 1.01 8.37 -13.48
C GLU A 263 0.05 7.35 -14.09
N GLN A 264 -1.14 7.78 -14.51
CA GLN A 264 -2.08 6.91 -15.21
C GLN A 264 -1.54 6.35 -16.53
N MET A 265 -0.62 7.05 -17.19
CA MET A 265 0.06 6.55 -18.39
C MET A 265 1.18 5.55 -18.05
N GLN A 266 1.80 5.65 -16.89
CA GLN A 266 2.90 4.77 -16.47
C GLN A 266 2.42 3.42 -15.90
N ILE A 267 1.21 3.39 -15.36
CA ILE A 267 0.64 2.20 -14.69
C ILE A 267 -0.11 1.29 -15.67
N ARG A 268 -0.46 1.78 -16.86
CA ARG A 268 -1.14 1.01 -17.94
C ARG A 268 -0.13 0.20 -18.75
#